data_cd2a279311744e8b9645a6a09a9bb00b
#
_entry.id   cd2a279311744e8b9645a6a09a9bb00b
#
_cell.length_a   1.000
_cell.length_b   1.000
_cell.length_c   1.000
_cell.angle_alpha   90.00
_cell.angle_beta   90.00
_cell.angle_gamma   90.00
#
_symmetry.space_group_name_H-M   'P 1'
#
loop_
_entity.id
_entity.type
_entity.pdbx_description
1 polymer ?
#
loop_
_entity_poly.entity_id
_entity_poly.type
_entity_poly.pdbx_seq_one_letter_code
_entity_poly.pdbx_strand_id
1 'polypeptide(L)'
;HHRMEDLPDLPRLAARRRGVFVNPALTEPFGLTLIEAAASGLPIVATEDGGPADIIGNCRNGLLIDPLKPESIAIALKTFLSDRKAWRTWARSGILGVKRHYTWSGHVAQYLTAVRRVLRKDRKRFRRQLATFAQDRRSSLPLAGQYMQ
;
A
#
# COMPACT_ATOMS: atom_id res chain seq x y z
N HIS A 1 8.01 -28.04 15.77
CA HIS A 1 6.98 -27.99 14.72
C HIS A 1 5.78 -27.21 15.27
N HIS A 2 5.54 -26.01 14.72
CA HIS A 2 4.33 -25.25 15.03
C HIS A 2 3.22 -25.72 14.09
N ARG A 3 2.00 -25.88 14.63
CA ARG A 3 0.82 -26.14 13.82
C ARG A 3 0.44 -24.88 13.04
N MET A 4 -0.13 -25.01 11.84
CA MET A 4 -0.60 -23.86 11.07
C MET A 4 -1.60 -22.99 11.85
N GLU A 5 -2.35 -23.60 12.76
CA GLU A 5 -3.32 -22.94 13.65
C GLU A 5 -2.67 -21.98 14.66
N ASP A 6 -1.40 -22.24 15.03
CA ASP A 6 -0.65 -21.45 16.00
C ASP A 6 0.05 -20.21 15.38
N LEU A 7 0.12 -20.13 14.03
CA LEU A 7 0.83 -19.07 13.33
C LEU A 7 0.34 -17.66 13.66
N PRO A 8 -0.97 -17.38 13.83
CA PRO A 8 -1.42 -16.04 14.20
C PRO A 8 -1.07 -15.64 15.64
N ASP A 9 -0.85 -16.60 16.52
CA ASP A 9 -0.60 -16.35 17.94
C ASP A 9 0.87 -16.06 18.25
N LEU A 10 1.80 -16.54 17.43
CA LEU A 10 3.23 -16.27 17.59
C LEU A 10 3.56 -14.77 17.54
N PRO A 11 3.14 -13.99 16.53
CA PRO A 11 3.36 -12.56 16.50
C PRO A 11 2.71 -11.83 17.69
N ARG A 12 1.51 -12.25 18.11
CA ARG A 12 0.82 -11.67 19.27
C ARG A 12 1.57 -11.94 20.57
N LEU A 13 2.09 -13.15 20.76
CA LEU A 13 2.93 -13.49 21.92
C LEU A 13 4.23 -12.66 21.90
N ALA A 14 4.88 -12.57 20.76
CA ALA A 14 6.08 -11.76 20.59
C ALA A 14 5.81 -10.28 20.93
N ALA A 15 4.68 -9.72 20.48
CA ALA A 15 4.27 -8.34 20.77
C ALA A 15 4.03 -8.12 22.27
N ARG A 16 3.39 -9.07 22.97
CA ARG A 16 3.22 -9.03 24.45
C ARG A 16 4.57 -9.00 25.18
N ARG A 17 5.58 -9.66 24.62
CA ARG A 17 6.95 -9.70 25.16
C ARG A 17 7.84 -8.59 24.62
N ARG A 18 7.28 -7.64 23.87
CA ARG A 18 7.99 -6.52 23.24
C ARG A 18 9.06 -6.99 22.26
N GLY A 19 8.77 -8.00 21.51
CA GLY A 19 9.60 -8.47 20.41
C GLY A 19 9.66 -7.49 19.25
N VAL A 20 10.48 -7.82 18.29
CA VAL A 20 10.64 -7.11 17.01
C VAL A 20 10.55 -8.16 15.90
N PHE A 21 9.84 -7.86 14.84
CA PHE A 21 9.82 -8.72 13.66
C PHE A 21 11.00 -8.37 12.76
N VAL A 22 11.80 -9.35 12.38
CA VAL A 22 12.99 -9.16 11.55
C VAL A 22 12.87 -9.97 10.28
N ASN A 23 12.96 -9.31 9.14
CA ASN A 23 13.02 -9.93 7.81
C ASN A 23 14.28 -9.43 7.06
N PRO A 24 15.43 -10.11 7.22
CA PRO A 24 16.67 -9.76 6.55
C PRO A 24 16.80 -10.47 5.19
N ALA A 25 15.70 -10.59 4.44
CA ALA A 25 15.76 -11.13 3.09
C ALA A 25 16.60 -10.22 2.18
N LEU A 26 17.25 -10.79 1.18
CA LEU A 26 17.95 -9.97 0.17
C LEU A 26 16.97 -9.12 -0.63
N THR A 27 15.82 -9.70 -0.95
CA THR A 27 14.68 -9.03 -1.63
C THR A 27 13.39 -9.57 -1.04
N GLU A 28 12.46 -8.68 -0.71
CA GLU A 28 11.11 -9.04 -0.27
C GLU A 28 10.09 -8.36 -1.20
N PRO A 29 9.56 -9.08 -2.21
CA PRO A 29 8.75 -8.43 -3.25
C PRO A 29 7.47 -7.78 -2.74
N PHE A 30 6.82 -8.34 -1.71
CA PHE A 30 5.54 -7.85 -1.25
C PHE A 30 5.50 -7.57 0.27
N GLY A 31 5.80 -8.55 1.12
CA GLY A 31 5.88 -8.40 2.58
C GLY A 31 4.59 -8.66 3.33
N LEU A 32 3.80 -9.69 2.98
CA LEU A 32 2.60 -10.08 3.72
C LEU A 32 2.89 -10.34 5.20
N THR A 33 4.00 -11.01 5.48
CA THR A 33 4.43 -11.31 6.85
C THR A 33 4.74 -10.05 7.67
N LEU A 34 5.19 -8.98 6.99
CA LEU A 34 5.40 -7.67 7.62
C LEU A 34 4.07 -7.03 8.01
N ILE A 35 3.07 -7.13 7.13
CA ILE A 35 1.72 -6.60 7.39
C ILE A 35 1.07 -7.35 8.56
N GLU A 36 1.22 -8.68 8.63
CA GLU A 36 0.72 -9.52 9.71
C GLU A 36 1.42 -9.19 11.05
N ALA A 37 2.73 -9.01 11.02
CA ALA A 37 3.52 -8.59 12.18
C ALA A 37 3.09 -7.19 12.67
N ALA A 38 2.94 -6.23 11.76
CA ALA A 38 2.48 -4.88 12.07
C ALA A 38 1.05 -4.88 12.65
N ALA A 39 0.15 -5.68 12.09
CA ALA A 39 -1.21 -5.86 12.59
C ALA A 39 -1.25 -6.44 14.02
N SER A 40 -0.26 -7.26 14.36
CA SER A 40 -0.07 -7.83 15.68
C SER A 40 0.61 -6.88 16.67
N GLY A 41 1.04 -5.71 16.21
CA GLY A 41 1.70 -4.70 17.04
C GLY A 41 3.20 -4.92 17.24
N LEU A 42 3.88 -5.58 16.28
CA LEU A 42 5.33 -5.70 16.27
C LEU A 42 5.95 -4.55 15.47
N PRO A 43 6.96 -3.86 16.01
CA PRO A 43 7.88 -3.08 15.19
C PRO A 43 8.65 -3.98 14.22
N ILE A 44 9.03 -3.45 13.07
CA ILE A 44 9.61 -4.19 11.96
C ILE A 44 11.04 -3.73 11.68
N VAL A 45 11.94 -4.70 11.46
CA VAL A 45 13.25 -4.50 10.85
C VAL A 45 13.26 -5.32 9.57
N ALA A 46 13.38 -4.67 8.41
CA ALA A 46 13.30 -5.37 7.14
C ALA A 46 14.24 -4.77 6.09
N THR A 47 14.53 -5.57 5.06
CA THR A 47 15.31 -5.12 3.91
C THR A 47 14.69 -3.87 3.27
N GLU A 48 15.56 -3.02 2.70
CA GLU A 48 15.12 -1.84 1.93
C GLU A 48 14.66 -2.19 0.51
N ASP A 49 14.92 -3.42 0.03
CA ASP A 49 14.59 -3.83 -1.32
C ASP A 49 13.20 -4.47 -1.40
N GLY A 50 12.31 -3.84 -2.19
CA GLY A 50 10.96 -4.30 -2.48
C GLY A 50 9.85 -3.70 -1.60
N GLY A 51 8.84 -4.51 -1.29
CA GLY A 51 7.62 -4.10 -0.57
C GLY A 51 7.80 -3.52 0.84
N PRO A 52 8.85 -3.88 1.62
CA PRO A 52 9.04 -3.33 2.96
C PRO A 52 9.16 -1.81 3.02
N ALA A 53 9.75 -1.18 2.00
CA ALA A 53 9.88 0.27 1.93
C ALA A 53 8.51 0.96 1.97
N ASP A 54 7.54 0.47 1.18
CA ASP A 54 6.18 1.00 1.16
C ASP A 54 5.43 0.71 2.47
N ILE A 55 5.58 -0.50 3.01
CA ILE A 55 4.89 -0.91 4.25
C ILE A 55 5.36 -0.06 5.42
N ILE A 56 6.68 0.07 5.60
CA ILE A 56 7.26 0.84 6.69
C ILE A 56 6.97 2.35 6.51
N GLY A 57 7.01 2.85 5.28
CA GLY A 57 6.64 4.22 4.95
C GLY A 57 5.19 4.56 5.33
N ASN A 58 4.26 3.66 5.01
CA ASN A 58 2.82 3.82 5.29
C ASN A 58 2.48 3.62 6.77
N CYS A 59 3.06 2.61 7.41
CA CYS A 59 2.75 2.23 8.80
C CYS A 59 3.61 2.98 9.84
N ARG A 60 4.76 3.51 9.45
CA ARG A 60 5.72 4.20 10.34
C ARG A 60 6.07 3.38 11.59
N ASN A 61 6.31 2.10 11.39
CA ASN A 61 6.48 1.13 12.47
C ASN A 61 7.75 0.31 12.37
N GLY A 62 8.73 0.75 11.60
CA GLY A 62 9.91 -0.06 11.35
C GLY A 62 11.13 0.73 10.88
N LEU A 63 12.22 0.00 10.72
CA LEU A 63 13.47 0.47 10.15
C LEU A 63 13.87 -0.42 8.98
N LEU A 64 14.30 0.23 7.90
CA LEU A 64 14.90 -0.44 6.76
C LEU A 64 16.38 -0.69 7.03
N ILE A 65 16.87 -1.85 6.59
CA ILE A 65 18.25 -2.27 6.78
C ILE A 65 18.84 -2.84 5.48
N ASP A 66 20.14 -2.76 5.37
CA ASP A 66 20.90 -3.54 4.42
C ASP A 66 21.15 -4.94 5.01
N PRO A 67 20.55 -6.01 4.44
CA PRO A 67 20.66 -7.36 5.01
C PRO A 67 22.07 -7.94 4.92
N LEU A 68 22.94 -7.37 4.09
CA LEU A 68 24.34 -7.78 3.96
C LEU A 68 25.25 -7.14 5.01
N LYS A 69 24.71 -6.22 5.84
CA LYS A 69 25.45 -5.54 6.91
C LYS A 69 24.91 -5.93 8.29
N PRO A 70 25.51 -6.89 8.99
CA PRO A 70 25.06 -7.31 10.33
C PRO A 70 24.96 -6.16 11.33
N GLU A 71 25.82 -5.16 11.20
CA GLU A 71 25.82 -3.95 12.03
C GLU A 71 24.54 -3.14 11.86
N SER A 72 24.02 -3.04 10.64
CA SER A 72 22.75 -2.38 10.34
C SER A 72 21.59 -3.03 11.08
N ILE A 73 21.54 -4.36 11.09
CA ILE A 73 20.54 -5.14 11.81
C ILE A 73 20.69 -4.93 13.32
N ALA A 74 21.91 -5.01 13.83
CA ALA A 74 22.19 -4.86 15.26
C ALA A 74 21.79 -3.46 15.77
N ILE A 75 22.09 -2.40 15.02
CA ILE A 75 21.70 -1.02 15.35
C ILE A 75 20.18 -0.89 15.37
N ALA A 76 19.48 -1.41 14.35
CA ALA A 76 18.05 -1.37 14.28
C ALA A 76 17.39 -2.09 15.47
N LEU A 77 17.85 -3.28 15.82
CA LEU A 77 17.37 -4.03 16.98
C LEU A 77 17.60 -3.28 18.28
N LYS A 78 18.82 -2.74 18.48
CA LYS A 78 19.14 -1.95 19.66
C LYS A 78 18.22 -0.75 19.80
N THR A 79 17.91 -0.05 18.71
CA THR A 79 16.99 1.10 18.69
C THR A 79 15.61 0.73 19.22
N PHE A 80 15.06 -0.42 18.80
CA PHE A 80 13.74 -0.85 19.26
C PHE A 80 13.74 -1.38 20.70
N LEU A 81 14.80 -2.06 21.12
CA LEU A 81 14.84 -2.75 22.42
C LEU A 81 15.24 -1.85 23.57
N SER A 82 15.94 -0.73 23.31
CA SER A 82 16.45 0.17 24.34
C SER A 82 15.41 1.13 24.93
N ASP A 83 14.35 1.50 24.17
CA ASP A 83 13.32 2.44 24.61
C ASP A 83 11.92 1.84 24.58
N ARG A 84 11.39 1.54 25.76
CA ARG A 84 10.04 0.99 25.92
C ARG A 84 8.92 1.93 25.41
N LYS A 85 9.10 3.24 25.55
CA LYS A 85 8.10 4.22 25.13
C LYS A 85 8.06 4.34 23.61
N ALA A 86 9.23 4.42 22.99
CA ALA A 86 9.37 4.43 21.55
C ALA A 86 8.82 3.13 20.94
N TRP A 87 9.15 1.95 21.54
CA TRP A 87 8.61 0.67 21.09
C TRP A 87 7.07 0.68 21.03
N ARG A 88 6.40 1.18 22.08
CA ARG A 88 4.94 1.27 22.12
C ARG A 88 4.38 2.18 21.02
N THR A 89 5.08 3.27 20.72
CA THR A 89 4.68 4.21 19.68
C THR A 89 4.73 3.52 18.32
N TRP A 90 5.81 2.80 18.00
CA TRP A 90 5.92 2.05 16.74
C TRP A 90 4.91 0.91 16.64
N ALA A 91 4.71 0.15 17.71
CA ALA A 91 3.70 -0.91 17.77
C ALA A 91 2.30 -0.37 17.44
N ARG A 92 1.92 0.76 18.06
CA ARG A 92 0.63 1.41 17.79
C ARG A 92 0.53 1.94 16.36
N SER A 93 1.59 2.56 15.85
CA SER A 93 1.66 3.05 14.47
C SER A 93 1.45 1.92 13.46
N GLY A 94 2.06 0.75 13.68
CA GLY A 94 1.87 -0.42 12.85
C GLY A 94 0.42 -0.87 12.76
N ILE A 95 -0.24 -1.04 13.91
CA ILE A 95 -1.66 -1.44 13.95
C ILE A 95 -2.55 -0.43 13.20
N LEU A 96 -2.34 0.86 13.44
CA LEU A 96 -3.13 1.91 12.81
C LEU A 96 -2.83 2.02 11.31
N GLY A 97 -1.57 1.88 10.92
CA GLY A 97 -1.13 1.89 9.53
C GLY A 97 -1.74 0.75 8.73
N VAL A 98 -1.71 -0.49 9.26
CA VAL A 98 -2.35 -1.64 8.60
C VAL A 98 -3.85 -1.42 8.45
N LYS A 99 -4.54 -0.98 9.49
CA LYS A 99 -5.97 -0.67 9.41
C LYS A 99 -6.30 0.36 8.34
N ARG A 100 -5.43 1.34 8.16
CA ARG A 100 -5.65 2.44 7.20
C ARG A 100 -5.32 2.06 5.77
N HIS A 101 -4.24 1.30 5.54
CA HIS A 101 -3.66 1.11 4.21
C HIS A 101 -3.80 -0.30 3.66
N TYR A 102 -3.92 -1.33 4.52
CA TYR A 102 -3.81 -2.73 4.13
C TYR A 102 -5.03 -3.59 4.48
N THR A 103 -6.20 -2.97 4.68
CA THR A 103 -7.47 -3.71 4.84
C THR A 103 -8.12 -3.95 3.49
N TRP A 104 -8.84 -5.06 3.35
CA TRP A 104 -9.62 -5.36 2.16
C TRP A 104 -10.64 -4.26 1.82
N SER A 105 -11.32 -3.71 2.82
CA SER A 105 -12.28 -2.61 2.63
C SER A 105 -11.60 -1.36 2.07
N GLY A 106 -10.41 -1.00 2.59
CA GLY A 106 -9.60 0.11 2.10
C GLY A 106 -9.12 -0.13 0.66
N HIS A 107 -8.63 -1.34 0.38
CA HIS A 107 -8.18 -1.73 -0.96
C HIS A 107 -9.32 -1.63 -1.99
N VAL A 108 -10.48 -2.23 -1.68
CA VAL A 108 -11.67 -2.18 -2.56
C VAL A 108 -12.13 -0.75 -2.79
N ALA A 109 -12.15 0.10 -1.77
CA ALA A 109 -12.52 1.51 -1.92
C ALA A 109 -11.56 2.27 -2.85
N GLN A 110 -10.26 2.06 -2.73
CA GLN A 110 -9.24 2.63 -3.60
C GLN A 110 -9.40 2.12 -5.05
N TYR A 111 -9.56 0.81 -5.23
CA TYR A 111 -9.78 0.19 -6.53
C TYR A 111 -11.01 0.77 -7.24
N LEU A 112 -12.15 0.81 -6.55
CA LEU A 112 -13.37 1.37 -7.10
C LEU A 112 -13.22 2.85 -7.47
N THR A 113 -12.46 3.60 -6.68
CA THR A 113 -12.16 5.01 -6.98
C THR A 113 -11.33 5.15 -8.25
N ALA A 114 -10.30 4.30 -8.41
CA ALA A 114 -9.48 4.26 -9.63
C ALA A 114 -10.31 3.89 -10.85
N VAL A 115 -11.13 2.84 -10.78
CA VAL A 115 -12.02 2.41 -11.86
C VAL A 115 -13.00 3.52 -12.25
N ARG A 116 -13.66 4.15 -11.28
CA ARG A 116 -14.58 5.28 -11.54
C ARG A 116 -13.89 6.45 -12.24
N ARG A 117 -12.62 6.73 -11.88
CA ARG A 117 -11.82 7.78 -12.52
C ARG A 117 -11.54 7.48 -13.99
N VAL A 118 -11.19 6.23 -14.30
CA VAL A 118 -10.96 5.77 -15.69
C VAL A 118 -12.26 5.90 -16.50
N LEU A 119 -13.35 5.32 -16.01
CA LEU A 119 -14.66 5.37 -16.69
C LEU A 119 -15.16 6.82 -16.92
N ARG A 120 -14.91 7.75 -15.99
CA ARG A 120 -15.25 9.17 -16.19
C ARG A 120 -14.41 9.83 -17.30
N LYS A 121 -13.13 9.46 -17.43
CA LYS A 121 -12.25 9.97 -18.50
C LYS A 121 -12.76 9.48 -19.86
N ASP A 122 -13.10 8.19 -19.99
CA ASP A 122 -13.60 7.60 -21.23
C ASP A 122 -14.94 8.19 -21.64
N ARG A 123 -15.88 8.37 -20.70
CA ARG A 123 -17.16 9.07 -20.99
C ARG A 123 -16.95 10.50 -21.47
N LYS A 124 -15.99 11.24 -20.90
CA LYS A 124 -15.68 12.61 -21.37
C LYS A 124 -15.05 12.59 -22.76
N ARG A 125 -14.15 11.64 -23.03
CA ARG A 125 -13.52 11.47 -24.34
C ARG A 125 -14.56 11.12 -25.42
N PHE A 126 -15.43 10.17 -25.14
CA PHE A 126 -16.50 9.75 -26.02
C PHE A 126 -17.49 10.89 -26.30
N ARG A 127 -17.92 11.65 -25.28
CA ARG A 127 -18.79 12.82 -25.48
C ARG A 127 -18.14 13.91 -26.35
N ARG A 128 -16.83 14.14 -26.19
CA ARG A 128 -16.09 15.09 -27.05
C ARG A 128 -16.06 14.61 -28.50
N GLN A 129 -15.80 13.34 -28.75
CA GLN A 129 -15.81 12.77 -30.10
C GLN A 129 -17.17 12.87 -30.76
N LEU A 130 -18.25 12.58 -30.02
CA LEU A 130 -19.61 12.75 -30.54
C LEU A 130 -19.95 14.19 -30.85
N ALA A 131 -19.52 15.15 -30.03
CA ALA A 131 -19.74 16.58 -30.26
C ALA A 131 -19.02 17.05 -31.54
N THR A 132 -17.75 16.65 -31.73
CA THR A 132 -16.98 16.95 -32.94
C THR A 132 -17.64 16.35 -34.18
N PHE A 133 -18.07 15.09 -34.11
CA PHE A 133 -18.77 14.43 -35.21
C PHE A 133 -20.12 15.12 -35.58
N ALA A 134 -20.86 15.58 -34.56
CA ALA A 134 -22.10 16.30 -34.77
C ALA A 134 -21.89 17.71 -35.40
N GLN A 135 -20.73 18.32 -35.09
CA GLN A 135 -20.36 19.63 -35.62
C GLN A 135 -19.92 19.53 -37.07
N ASP A 136 -19.14 18.51 -37.44
CA ASP A 136 -18.72 18.24 -38.83
C ASP A 136 -19.90 17.95 -39.74
N ARG A 137 -20.95 17.23 -39.25
CA ARG A 137 -22.17 16.99 -40.03
C ARG A 137 -23.01 18.25 -40.26
N ARG A 138 -22.96 19.23 -39.34
CA ARG A 138 -23.67 20.51 -39.53
C ARG A 138 -23.01 21.41 -40.55
N SER A 139 -21.67 21.35 -40.64
CA SER A 139 -20.87 22.12 -41.61
C SER A 139 -20.87 21.50 -43.02
N SER A 140 -21.25 20.21 -43.15
CA SER A 140 -21.26 19.50 -44.43
C SER A 140 -22.66 19.37 -45.06
N LEU A 141 -23.70 19.93 -44.43
CA LEU A 141 -25.03 20.04 -45.07
C LEU A 141 -25.04 21.26 -46.02
N PRO A 142 -25.21 21.10 -47.34
CA PRO A 142 -25.38 22.21 -48.22
C PRO A 142 -26.62 23.01 -47.82
N LEU A 143 -26.47 24.31 -47.75
CA LEU A 143 -27.59 25.22 -47.50
C LEU A 143 -28.71 24.90 -48.52
N ALA A 144 -29.84 24.38 -47.99
CA ALA A 144 -31.03 24.04 -48.76
C ALA A 144 -31.71 25.29 -49.32
N GLY A 145 -30.97 26.12 -50.05
CA GLY A 145 -31.42 27.41 -50.62
C GLY A 145 -31.02 27.64 -52.05
N GLN A 146 -30.42 26.67 -52.77
CA GLN A 146 -29.93 26.91 -54.13
C GLN A 146 -30.64 26.14 -55.24
N TYR A 147 -31.80 25.55 -54.97
CA TYR A 147 -32.61 24.90 -56.01
C TYR A 147 -34.03 25.46 -56.04
N MET A 148 -34.16 26.78 -56.16
CA MET A 148 -35.37 27.44 -56.64
C MET A 148 -34.98 28.58 -57.59
N GLN A 149 -34.66 28.25 -58.83
CA GLN A 149 -34.86 29.05 -60.03
C GLN A 149 -35.18 28.15 -61.20
#